data_d5506c09a6698060fd0a97e8f53e0fba
#
_entry.id   d5506c09a6698060fd0a97e8f53e0fba
#
_cell.length_a   1.000
_cell.length_b   1.000
_cell.length_c   1.000
_cell.angle_alpha   90.00
_cell.angle_beta   90.00
_cell.angle_gamma   90.00
#
_symmetry.space_group_name_H-M   'P 1'
#
loop_
_entity.id
_entity.type
_entity.pdbx_description
1 polymer ?
#
loop_
_entity_poly.entity_id
_entity_poly.type
_entity_poly.pdbx_seq_one_letter_code
_entity_poly.pdbx_strand_id
1 'polypeptide(L)'
;MKRKEFRKVALVAAIVASAFCGAAAWAAERATAAEAVAMVKKGIAFIKANGKDKGYAEITSAEGQFRDRELHLVVQQTDGTVLAHGANPKIVGKNFIEAKDVDGKLFSRDIIEAAKLKNGSWTEYKYSNPLTKKVEHKAMYCERLDETALVCGGIFKS
;
A
#
# COMPACT_ATOMS: atom_id res chain seq x y z
N MET A 1 87.98 19.24 10.43
CA MET A 1 87.10 18.04 10.74
C MET A 1 85.84 18.53 11.40
N LYS A 2 84.76 18.62 10.69
CA LYS A 2 83.38 18.80 11.30
C LYS A 2 82.44 18.09 10.40
N ARG A 3 81.86 16.96 10.90
CA ARG A 3 80.84 16.18 10.24
C ARG A 3 79.53 16.96 10.35
N LYS A 4 78.84 17.19 9.20
CA LYS A 4 77.55 17.77 9.11
C LYS A 4 76.56 16.62 9.07
N GLU A 5 75.78 16.50 10.12
CA GLU A 5 74.65 15.62 10.24
C GLU A 5 73.51 16.13 9.34
N PHE A 6 73.11 15.36 8.34
CA PHE A 6 71.92 15.62 7.56
C PHE A 6 70.71 15.04 8.30
N ARG A 7 69.91 15.91 8.92
CA ARG A 7 68.62 15.53 9.45
C ARG A 7 67.65 15.31 8.29
N LYS A 8 67.26 14.05 8.07
CA LYS A 8 66.16 13.66 7.17
C LYS A 8 64.84 14.02 7.84
N VAL A 9 64.15 15.01 7.29
CA VAL A 9 62.75 15.32 7.62
C VAL A 9 61.88 14.37 6.86
N ALA A 10 61.28 13.41 7.55
CA ALA A 10 60.27 12.52 6.98
C ALA A 10 58.93 13.25 6.95
N LEU A 11 58.45 13.57 5.76
CA LEU A 11 57.12 14.14 5.53
C LEU A 11 56.10 12.99 5.59
N VAL A 12 55.36 12.90 6.68
CA VAL A 12 54.24 11.94 6.80
C VAL A 12 53.04 12.61 6.16
N ALA A 13 52.71 12.19 4.95
CA ALA A 13 51.45 12.55 4.28
C ALA A 13 50.30 11.69 4.89
N ALA A 14 49.50 12.29 5.75
CA ALA A 14 48.29 11.67 6.24
C ALA A 14 47.19 11.71 5.15
N ILE A 15 46.94 10.59 4.51
CA ILE A 15 45.79 10.41 3.60
C ILE A 15 44.54 10.25 4.45
N VAL A 16 43.76 11.31 4.58
CA VAL A 16 42.41 11.25 5.14
C VAL A 16 41.49 10.63 4.09
N ALA A 17 41.25 9.32 4.21
CA ALA A 17 40.25 8.64 3.44
C ALA A 17 38.87 9.03 4.02
N SER A 18 38.22 10.03 3.42
CA SER A 18 36.83 10.37 3.71
C SER A 18 35.95 9.22 3.20
N ALA A 19 35.54 8.33 4.11
CA ALA A 19 34.50 7.36 3.84
C ALA A 19 33.17 8.11 3.65
N PHE A 20 32.80 8.34 2.41
CA PHE A 20 31.47 8.78 2.02
C PHE A 20 30.54 7.58 2.28
N CYS A 21 30.01 7.49 3.49
CA CYS A 21 28.90 6.61 3.82
C CYS A 21 27.67 7.19 3.14
N GLY A 22 27.47 6.84 1.88
CA GLY A 22 26.22 7.10 1.16
C GLY A 22 25.11 6.35 1.87
N ALA A 23 24.35 7.05 2.71
CA ALA A 23 23.06 6.56 3.16
C ALA A 23 22.18 6.44 1.90
N ALA A 24 22.15 5.24 1.31
CA ALA A 24 21.13 4.88 0.35
C ALA A 24 19.81 5.02 1.12
N ALA A 25 19.10 6.12 0.88
CA ALA A 25 17.72 6.27 1.31
C ALA A 25 16.96 5.12 0.64
N TRP A 26 16.67 4.08 1.38
CA TRP A 26 15.79 3.02 0.96
C TRP A 26 14.41 3.67 0.84
N ALA A 27 14.07 4.10 -0.36
CA ALA A 27 12.69 4.42 -0.68
C ALA A 27 11.91 3.14 -0.38
N ALA A 28 10.99 3.21 0.58
CA ALA A 28 10.17 2.06 0.93
C ALA A 28 9.54 1.54 -0.35
N GLU A 29 9.85 0.29 -0.70
CA GLU A 29 9.37 -0.34 -1.91
C GLU A 29 7.84 -0.37 -1.89
N ARG A 30 7.21 0.15 -2.93
CA ARG A 30 5.75 0.18 -3.03
C ARG A 30 5.22 -1.22 -3.33
N ALA A 31 4.02 -1.49 -2.89
CA ALA A 31 3.33 -2.73 -3.20
C ALA A 31 3.05 -2.84 -4.71
N THR A 32 3.18 -4.04 -5.24
CA THR A 32 2.99 -4.36 -6.65
C THR A 32 1.56 -4.82 -6.96
N ALA A 33 1.19 -4.77 -8.23
CA ALA A 33 -0.10 -5.29 -8.70
C ALA A 33 -0.27 -6.79 -8.40
N ALA A 34 0.79 -7.57 -8.52
CA ALA A 34 0.76 -9.01 -8.21
C ALA A 34 0.49 -9.27 -6.72
N GLU A 35 1.10 -8.48 -5.83
CA GLU A 35 0.86 -8.57 -4.39
C GLU A 35 -0.58 -8.18 -4.03
N ALA A 36 -1.15 -7.16 -4.67
CA ALA A 36 -2.54 -6.77 -4.46
C ALA A 36 -3.51 -7.89 -4.87
N VAL A 37 -3.33 -8.49 -6.04
CA VAL A 37 -4.12 -9.63 -6.51
C VAL A 37 -4.00 -10.83 -5.55
N ALA A 38 -2.78 -11.16 -5.12
CA ALA A 38 -2.54 -12.27 -4.20
C ALA A 38 -3.21 -12.03 -2.84
N MET A 39 -3.12 -10.81 -2.30
CA MET A 39 -3.74 -10.44 -1.02
C MET A 39 -5.26 -10.50 -1.10
N VAL A 40 -5.88 -10.02 -2.18
CA VAL A 40 -7.34 -10.11 -2.40
C VAL A 40 -7.80 -11.57 -2.41
N LYS A 41 -7.14 -12.42 -3.18
CA LYS A 41 -7.47 -13.87 -3.23
C LYS A 41 -7.30 -14.54 -1.87
N LYS A 42 -6.23 -14.23 -1.14
CA LYS A 42 -5.99 -14.72 0.23
C LYS A 42 -7.11 -14.25 1.17
N GLY A 43 -7.53 -12.99 1.08
CA GLY A 43 -8.62 -12.43 1.88
C GLY A 43 -9.95 -13.12 1.62
N ILE A 44 -10.31 -13.34 0.35
CA ILE A 44 -11.53 -14.07 -0.03
C ILE A 44 -11.50 -15.50 0.53
N ALA A 45 -10.40 -16.21 0.37
CA ALA A 45 -10.24 -17.58 0.89
C ALA A 45 -10.38 -17.60 2.43
N PHE A 46 -9.77 -16.64 3.12
CA PHE A 46 -9.86 -16.52 4.58
C PHE A 46 -11.30 -16.26 5.05
N ILE A 47 -12.01 -15.32 4.40
CA ILE A 47 -13.41 -15.02 4.73
C ILE A 47 -14.30 -16.25 4.52
N LYS A 48 -14.13 -16.96 3.39
CA LYS A 48 -14.90 -18.18 3.08
C LYS A 48 -14.64 -19.29 4.09
N ALA A 49 -13.43 -19.45 4.57
CA ALA A 49 -13.04 -20.49 5.52
C ALA A 49 -13.45 -20.19 6.97
N ASN A 50 -13.49 -18.92 7.38
CA ASN A 50 -13.66 -18.49 8.76
C ASN A 50 -14.99 -17.76 9.04
N GLY A 51 -15.78 -17.45 8.00
CA GLY A 51 -16.99 -16.64 8.08
C GLY A 51 -16.73 -15.13 7.97
N LYS A 52 -17.79 -14.39 7.63
CA LYS A 52 -17.72 -12.94 7.37
C LYS A 52 -17.28 -12.15 8.60
N ASP A 53 -17.85 -12.41 9.77
CA ASP A 53 -17.56 -11.66 10.99
C ASP A 53 -16.07 -11.73 11.35
N LYS A 54 -15.52 -12.93 11.39
CA LYS A 54 -14.09 -13.14 11.68
C LYS A 54 -13.20 -12.59 10.56
N GLY A 55 -13.61 -12.76 9.31
CA GLY A 55 -12.88 -12.25 8.14
C GLY A 55 -12.81 -10.72 8.12
N TYR A 56 -13.90 -10.05 8.39
CA TYR A 56 -13.98 -8.59 8.41
C TYR A 56 -13.23 -7.99 9.61
N ALA A 57 -13.32 -8.64 10.78
CA ALA A 57 -12.54 -8.26 11.95
C ALA A 57 -11.04 -8.36 11.68
N GLU A 58 -10.58 -9.45 11.08
CA GLU A 58 -9.17 -9.66 10.73
C GLU A 58 -8.66 -8.62 9.72
N ILE A 59 -9.46 -8.29 8.68
CA ILE A 59 -9.11 -7.26 7.69
C ILE A 59 -9.03 -5.87 8.35
N THR A 60 -9.90 -5.59 9.32
CA THR A 60 -9.98 -4.26 9.97
C THR A 60 -8.94 -4.10 11.08
N SER A 61 -8.39 -5.20 11.59
CA SER A 61 -7.40 -5.20 12.66
C SER A 61 -6.11 -4.49 12.25
N ALA A 62 -5.56 -3.66 13.13
CA ALA A 62 -4.27 -3.02 12.93
C ALA A 62 -3.11 -4.03 12.89
N GLU A 63 -3.25 -5.15 13.61
CA GLU A 63 -2.29 -6.26 13.67
C GLU A 63 -2.64 -7.40 12.69
N GLY A 64 -3.66 -7.19 11.84
CA GLY A 64 -4.16 -8.19 10.91
C GLY A 64 -3.20 -8.48 9.76
N GLN A 65 -3.28 -9.70 9.22
CA GLN A 65 -2.41 -10.19 8.16
C GLN A 65 -2.70 -9.61 6.76
N PHE A 66 -3.70 -8.72 6.64
CA PHE A 66 -4.15 -8.15 5.37
C PHE A 66 -3.72 -6.69 5.19
N ARG A 67 -2.53 -6.38 5.70
CA ARG A 67 -1.82 -5.10 5.52
C ARG A 67 -0.35 -5.38 5.23
N ASP A 68 0.19 -4.67 4.25
CA ASP A 68 1.61 -4.66 3.95
C ASP A 68 1.96 -3.33 3.27
N ARG A 69 2.81 -2.52 3.92
CA ARG A 69 3.14 -1.17 3.45
C ARG A 69 1.86 -0.31 3.28
N GLU A 70 1.62 0.27 2.10
CA GLU A 70 0.36 0.99 1.79
C GLU A 70 -0.78 0.06 1.33
N LEU A 71 -0.47 -1.18 0.94
CA LEU A 71 -1.45 -2.17 0.52
C LEU A 71 -2.25 -2.68 1.72
N HIS A 72 -3.56 -2.65 1.61
CA HIS A 72 -4.49 -3.21 2.58
C HIS A 72 -5.77 -3.64 1.89
N LEU A 73 -6.50 -4.56 2.53
CA LEU A 73 -7.82 -4.96 2.02
C LEU A 73 -8.92 -4.01 2.46
N VAL A 74 -9.91 -3.93 1.58
CA VAL A 74 -11.21 -3.29 1.82
C VAL A 74 -12.28 -4.28 1.40
N VAL A 75 -13.33 -4.43 2.22
CA VAL A 75 -14.55 -5.13 1.83
C VAL A 75 -15.66 -4.10 1.68
N GLN A 76 -16.30 -4.10 0.53
CA GLN A 76 -17.35 -3.15 0.19
C GLN A 76 -18.57 -3.88 -0.35
N GLN A 77 -19.77 -3.47 0.09
CA GLN A 77 -21.02 -3.92 -0.52
C GLN A 77 -21.27 -3.29 -1.88
N THR A 78 -22.11 -3.94 -2.67
CA THR A 78 -22.51 -3.44 -4.01
C THR A 78 -23.42 -2.20 -3.94
N ASP A 79 -23.87 -1.80 -2.76
CA ASP A 79 -24.54 -0.51 -2.51
C ASP A 79 -23.56 0.63 -2.13
N GLY A 80 -22.27 0.32 -2.00
CA GLY A 80 -21.23 1.28 -1.62
C GLY A 80 -20.87 1.32 -0.13
N THR A 81 -21.51 0.51 0.71
CA THR A 81 -21.22 0.46 2.15
C THR A 81 -19.93 -0.31 2.42
N VAL A 82 -19.01 0.27 3.20
CA VAL A 82 -17.75 -0.36 3.61
C VAL A 82 -18.00 -1.30 4.77
N LEU A 83 -17.64 -2.58 4.62
CA LEU A 83 -17.81 -3.63 5.63
C LEU A 83 -16.54 -3.89 6.45
N ALA A 84 -15.36 -3.70 5.83
CA ALA A 84 -14.06 -3.83 6.49
C ALA A 84 -13.04 -2.93 5.79
N HIS A 85 -12.07 -2.40 6.54
CA HIS A 85 -11.03 -1.53 5.96
C HIS A 85 -9.71 -1.60 6.75
N GLY A 86 -8.66 -2.15 6.13
CA GLY A 86 -7.39 -2.43 6.77
C GLY A 86 -6.59 -1.20 7.21
N ALA A 87 -6.78 -0.01 6.60
CA ALA A 87 -6.03 1.18 6.97
C ALA A 87 -6.83 2.21 7.78
N ASN A 88 -8.17 2.16 7.72
CA ASN A 88 -9.00 3.15 8.41
C ASN A 88 -10.32 2.53 8.91
N PRO A 89 -10.34 1.99 10.13
CA PRO A 89 -11.55 1.38 10.70
C PRO A 89 -12.71 2.37 10.89
N LYS A 90 -12.44 3.69 10.92
CA LYS A 90 -13.46 4.72 11.15
C LYS A 90 -14.46 4.88 9.98
N ILE A 91 -14.15 4.32 8.82
CA ILE A 91 -15.05 4.36 7.66
C ILE A 91 -15.89 3.10 7.49
N VAL A 92 -15.68 2.09 8.33
CA VAL A 92 -16.54 0.89 8.36
C VAL A 92 -17.97 1.31 8.71
N GLY A 93 -18.94 0.79 7.97
CA GLY A 93 -20.36 1.14 8.06
C GLY A 93 -20.78 2.40 7.29
N LYS A 94 -19.82 3.17 6.73
CA LYS A 94 -20.14 4.34 5.91
C LYS A 94 -20.35 3.96 4.44
N ASN A 95 -21.25 4.67 3.78
CA ASN A 95 -21.54 4.48 2.36
C ASN A 95 -20.73 5.46 1.50
N PHE A 96 -20.04 4.95 0.49
CA PHE A 96 -19.16 5.69 -0.41
C PHE A 96 -19.66 5.72 -1.85
N ILE A 97 -20.91 5.32 -2.13
CA ILE A 97 -21.42 5.22 -3.50
C ILE A 97 -21.35 6.56 -4.26
N GLU A 98 -21.55 7.67 -3.54
CA GLU A 98 -21.49 9.03 -4.10
C GLU A 98 -20.16 9.74 -3.80
N ALA A 99 -19.17 9.03 -3.20
CA ALA A 99 -17.87 9.61 -2.92
C ALA A 99 -17.09 9.88 -4.21
N LYS A 100 -16.52 11.08 -4.26
CA LYS A 100 -15.70 11.55 -5.39
C LYS A 100 -14.24 11.66 -4.98
N ASP A 101 -13.36 11.40 -5.92
CA ASP A 101 -11.96 11.77 -5.79
C ASP A 101 -11.77 13.28 -6.08
N VAL A 102 -10.52 13.75 -6.04
CA VAL A 102 -10.19 15.18 -6.25
C VAL A 102 -10.48 15.66 -7.66
N ASP A 103 -10.64 14.77 -8.63
CA ASP A 103 -11.02 15.07 -10.03
C ASP A 103 -12.54 14.95 -10.25
N GLY A 104 -13.29 14.62 -9.20
CA GLY A 104 -14.76 14.46 -9.28
C GLY A 104 -15.22 13.07 -9.72
N LYS A 105 -14.31 12.09 -9.80
CA LYS A 105 -14.63 10.71 -10.21
C LYS A 105 -15.36 9.97 -9.11
N LEU A 106 -16.50 9.37 -9.41
CA LEU A 106 -17.29 8.52 -8.51
C LEU A 106 -16.64 7.13 -8.41
N PHE A 107 -15.46 7.07 -7.79
CA PHE A 107 -14.59 5.90 -7.81
C PHE A 107 -15.24 4.62 -7.24
N SER A 108 -16.06 4.75 -6.21
CA SER A 108 -16.74 3.59 -5.59
C SER A 108 -17.78 3.00 -6.55
N ARG A 109 -18.52 3.84 -7.26
CA ARG A 109 -19.46 3.41 -8.29
C ARG A 109 -18.74 2.69 -9.44
N ASP A 110 -17.65 3.28 -9.93
CA ASP A 110 -16.85 2.69 -11.00
C ASP A 110 -16.26 1.33 -10.62
N ILE A 111 -15.79 1.17 -9.37
CA ILE A 111 -15.31 -0.11 -8.83
C ILE A 111 -16.43 -1.18 -8.89
N ILE A 112 -17.62 -0.83 -8.42
CA ILE A 112 -18.76 -1.74 -8.36
C ILE A 112 -19.18 -2.15 -9.79
N GLU A 113 -19.30 -1.18 -10.71
CA GLU A 113 -19.67 -1.45 -12.09
C GLU A 113 -18.60 -2.31 -12.81
N ALA A 114 -17.33 -2.01 -12.64
CA ALA A 114 -16.25 -2.81 -13.21
C ALA A 114 -16.29 -4.27 -12.69
N ALA A 115 -16.54 -4.48 -11.40
CA ALA A 115 -16.64 -5.81 -10.82
C ALA A 115 -17.90 -6.59 -11.25
N LYS A 116 -18.98 -5.89 -11.60
CA LYS A 116 -20.17 -6.52 -12.20
C LYS A 116 -19.87 -7.06 -13.60
N LEU A 117 -19.14 -6.26 -14.40
CA LEU A 117 -18.80 -6.63 -15.77
C LEU A 117 -17.78 -7.75 -15.86
N LYS A 118 -16.77 -7.70 -15.00
CA LYS A 118 -15.67 -8.67 -14.94
C LYS A 118 -15.21 -8.89 -13.52
N ASN A 119 -15.27 -10.12 -13.05
CA ASN A 119 -14.63 -10.49 -11.79
C ASN A 119 -13.10 -10.40 -11.93
N GLY A 120 -12.43 -9.77 -10.96
CA GLY A 120 -11.01 -9.47 -11.07
C GLY A 120 -10.72 -8.26 -11.97
N SER A 121 -11.30 -7.12 -11.64
CA SER A 121 -11.15 -5.86 -12.37
C SER A 121 -10.30 -4.84 -11.62
N TRP A 122 -9.66 -3.96 -12.39
CA TRP A 122 -8.90 -2.80 -11.89
C TRP A 122 -9.67 -1.51 -12.15
N THR A 123 -9.67 -0.61 -11.15
CA THR A 123 -10.22 0.74 -11.28
C THR A 123 -9.19 1.75 -10.76
N GLU A 124 -8.94 2.82 -11.52
CA GLU A 124 -7.97 3.86 -11.17
C GLU A 124 -8.68 5.15 -10.74
N TYR A 125 -8.17 5.77 -9.68
CA TYR A 125 -8.65 7.04 -9.12
C TYR A 125 -7.58 7.69 -8.26
N LYS A 126 -7.79 8.90 -7.77
CA LYS A 126 -6.88 9.57 -6.85
C LYS A 126 -7.34 9.42 -5.41
N TYR A 127 -6.43 9.03 -4.53
CA TYR A 127 -6.76 8.85 -3.12
C TYR A 127 -5.59 9.17 -2.20
N SER A 128 -5.88 9.43 -0.92
CA SER A 128 -4.85 9.69 0.08
C SER A 128 -4.07 8.42 0.40
N ASN A 129 -2.76 8.45 0.17
CA ASN A 129 -1.87 7.36 0.52
C ASN A 129 -1.66 7.34 2.04
N PRO A 130 -1.89 6.21 2.74
CA PRO A 130 -1.77 6.13 4.19
C PRO A 130 -0.35 6.31 4.71
N LEU A 131 0.68 6.06 3.89
CA LEU A 131 2.09 6.26 4.26
C LEU A 131 2.56 7.68 4.03
N THR A 132 2.37 8.21 2.81
CA THR A 132 2.87 9.54 2.43
C THR A 132 1.97 10.69 2.85
N LYS A 133 0.70 10.41 3.19
CA LYS A 133 -0.36 11.38 3.48
C LYS A 133 -0.69 12.33 2.32
N LYS A 134 -0.21 12.03 1.12
CA LYS A 134 -0.47 12.78 -0.11
C LYS A 134 -1.58 12.12 -0.93
N VAL A 135 -2.26 12.91 -1.74
CA VAL A 135 -3.16 12.41 -2.76
C VAL A 135 -2.32 11.91 -3.94
N GLU A 136 -2.46 10.64 -4.25
CA GLU A 136 -1.69 9.95 -5.29
C GLU A 136 -2.62 9.12 -6.17
N HIS A 137 -2.14 8.72 -7.35
CA HIS A 137 -2.84 7.78 -8.22
C HIS A 137 -2.91 6.41 -7.55
N LYS A 138 -4.12 5.89 -7.38
CA LYS A 138 -4.41 4.57 -6.82
C LYS A 138 -5.02 3.68 -7.88
N ALA A 139 -4.54 2.45 -7.98
CA ALA A 139 -5.18 1.39 -8.73
C ALA A 139 -5.75 0.37 -7.73
N MET A 140 -7.05 0.14 -7.78
CA MET A 140 -7.77 -0.79 -6.91
C MET A 140 -8.17 -2.03 -7.69
N TYR A 141 -7.70 -3.18 -7.26
CA TYR A 141 -8.11 -4.48 -7.77
C TYR A 141 -9.23 -5.04 -6.90
N CYS A 142 -10.31 -5.52 -7.51
CA CYS A 142 -11.45 -6.09 -6.78
C CYS A 142 -11.91 -7.40 -7.38
N GLU A 143 -12.24 -8.36 -6.51
CA GLU A 143 -12.96 -9.59 -6.86
C GLU A 143 -14.24 -9.70 -6.01
N ARG A 144 -15.26 -10.35 -6.57
CA ARG A 144 -16.49 -10.65 -5.84
C ARG A 144 -16.24 -11.70 -4.76
N LEU A 145 -16.65 -11.39 -3.53
CA LEU A 145 -16.76 -12.35 -2.46
C LEU A 145 -18.03 -13.20 -2.65
N ASP A 146 -19.12 -12.52 -2.94
CA ASP A 146 -20.45 -13.06 -3.26
C ASP A 146 -21.23 -12.04 -4.13
N GLU A 147 -22.55 -12.22 -4.25
CA GLU A 147 -23.42 -11.33 -5.04
C GLU A 147 -23.56 -9.92 -4.45
N THR A 148 -23.29 -9.75 -3.15
CA THR A 148 -23.52 -8.51 -2.41
C THR A 148 -22.26 -7.79 -1.98
N ALA A 149 -21.08 -8.42 -2.09
CA ALA A 149 -19.83 -7.87 -1.56
C ALA A 149 -18.62 -8.13 -2.45
N LEU A 150 -17.71 -7.16 -2.44
CA LEU A 150 -16.41 -7.18 -3.11
C LEU A 150 -15.29 -7.17 -2.07
N VAL A 151 -14.21 -7.87 -2.35
CA VAL A 151 -12.93 -7.73 -1.64
C VAL A 151 -11.95 -7.03 -2.57
N CYS A 152 -11.36 -5.95 -2.09
CA CYS A 152 -10.50 -5.08 -2.88
C CYS A 152 -9.15 -4.87 -2.20
N GLY A 153 -8.08 -4.74 -3.00
CA GLY A 153 -6.75 -4.35 -2.57
C GLY A 153 -6.17 -3.32 -3.52
N GLY A 154 -5.60 -2.25 -3.01
CA GLY A 154 -5.14 -1.14 -3.84
C GLY A 154 -3.67 -0.82 -3.68
N ILE A 155 -3.03 -0.48 -4.79
CA ILE A 155 -1.65 0.01 -4.85
C ILE A 155 -1.64 1.47 -5.29
N PHE A 156 -0.58 2.20 -4.91
CA PHE A 156 -0.35 3.57 -5.36
C PHE A 156 0.72 3.56 -6.45
N LYS A 157 0.43 4.24 -7.56
CA LYS A 157 1.37 4.38 -8.68
C LYS A 157 2.37 5.51 -8.41
N SER A 158 3.61 5.31 -8.84
CA SER A 158 4.67 6.32 -8.84
C SER A 158 4.40 7.37 -9.89
#